data_d452cda9769425cf581d75996b3bd608
#
_entry.id   d452cda9769425cf581d75996b3bd608
#
_cell.length_a   1.000
_cell.length_b   1.000
_cell.length_c   1.000
_cell.angle_alpha   90.00
_cell.angle_beta   90.00
_cell.angle_gamma   90.00
#
_symmetry.space_group_name_H-M   'P 1'
#
loop_
_entity.id
_entity.type
_entity.pdbx_description
1 polymer ?
#
loop_
_entity_poly.entity_id
_entity_poly.type
_entity_poly.pdbx_seq_one_letter_code
_entity_poly.pdbx_strand_id
1 'polypeptide(L)'
;MNTSFLNSEIVLVNNLLYIDNLGGPEGSFVSERNQHKTVGEYVKGVFENYDKIDDKREYSDGVTGAEYKQILEAIRRSPHLSGLIVMEVHNESPENGGGKSVFFYDPTANEALIVFKGTESSAEWIDNVEGLFKLPTAFQENALNWYRSLDLSSYDVITVSGHSKGGNKAKYIAIVDDTVTNCISFDGQGFSDEFIKKYSDEIRRNEGKILNINAESDFVNILLNDVGKRQYYLGTNYGRLGFGENHCANAILFFDEDNNVSIWQAPKGQDHRMADLDVMLNSFVRSIDMGSREVVALMLGNLIVNANNKDTEGIISLFSDEKYSDAAAQLLAFILRYKEEKPSMVASTREILAENGFDTGMLGIADFVTNHELILELIGQSPTAVIDALELNNAPESVIKLLGSHMELFGFLVKVAKRMRKVNPTAYRGEDITPDDTEGLQGAVISRAGRTKIAIGIGVALVITILIIVIMIKFGR
;
A
#
# COMPACT_ATOMS: atom_id res chain seq x y z
N MET A 1 -0.73 11.71 -25.12
CA MET A 1 -2.09 11.63 -24.59
C MET A 1 -2.91 12.73 -25.23
N ASN A 2 -4.13 12.41 -25.59
CA ASN A 2 -5.08 13.34 -26.21
C ASN A 2 -6.26 13.53 -25.26
N THR A 3 -6.03 14.17 -24.11
CA THR A 3 -7.05 14.52 -23.13
C THR A 3 -7.09 16.03 -22.96
N SER A 4 -8.28 16.59 -22.67
CA SER A 4 -8.51 18.01 -22.36
C SER A 4 -7.98 18.40 -20.98
N PHE A 5 -7.77 17.42 -20.11
CA PHE A 5 -7.42 17.63 -18.71
C PHE A 5 -5.93 17.85 -18.49
N LEU A 6 -5.59 18.81 -17.65
CA LEU A 6 -4.30 18.86 -16.99
C LEU A 6 -4.17 17.75 -15.95
N ASN A 7 -2.96 17.24 -15.72
CA ASN A 7 -2.72 16.21 -14.69
C ASN A 7 -3.19 16.67 -13.31
N SER A 8 -2.97 17.93 -12.93
CA SER A 8 -3.46 18.51 -11.67
C SER A 8 -4.98 18.51 -11.57
N GLU A 9 -5.69 18.74 -12.67
CA GLU A 9 -7.15 18.70 -12.70
C GLU A 9 -7.66 17.29 -12.45
N ILE A 10 -7.03 16.26 -13.06
CA ILE A 10 -7.42 14.87 -12.81
C ILE A 10 -7.14 14.47 -11.35
N VAL A 11 -6.03 14.93 -10.76
CA VAL A 11 -5.77 14.72 -9.31
C VAL A 11 -6.87 15.33 -8.45
N LEU A 12 -7.29 16.58 -8.76
CA LEU A 12 -8.40 17.22 -8.04
C LEU A 12 -9.70 16.42 -8.14
N VAL A 13 -10.03 15.92 -9.36
CA VAL A 13 -11.22 15.08 -9.57
C VAL A 13 -11.12 13.75 -8.82
N ASN A 14 -9.93 13.13 -8.78
CA ASN A 14 -9.71 11.92 -7.98
C ASN A 14 -9.99 12.16 -6.48
N ASN A 15 -9.57 13.32 -5.96
CA ASN A 15 -9.83 13.68 -4.56
C ASN A 15 -11.32 13.83 -4.23
N LEU A 16 -12.18 14.18 -5.20
CA LEU A 16 -13.62 14.23 -4.97
C LEU A 16 -14.19 12.89 -4.52
N LEU A 17 -13.67 11.77 -5.04
CA LEU A 17 -14.19 10.44 -4.72
C LEU A 17 -13.92 10.03 -3.26
N TYR A 18 -12.97 10.69 -2.60
CA TYR A 18 -12.64 10.45 -1.18
C TYR A 18 -13.48 11.31 -0.23
N ILE A 19 -14.20 12.30 -0.73
CA ILE A 19 -15.05 13.16 0.12
C ILE A 19 -16.26 12.37 0.61
N ASP A 20 -16.28 12.13 1.92
CA ASP A 20 -17.41 11.53 2.61
C ASP A 20 -17.75 12.32 3.86
N ASN A 21 -19.04 12.70 4.00
CA ASN A 21 -19.55 13.48 5.13
C ASN A 21 -18.84 14.82 5.40
N LEU A 22 -18.22 15.43 4.40
CA LEU A 22 -17.58 16.75 4.53
C LEU A 22 -18.65 17.83 4.79
N GLY A 23 -18.63 18.41 5.99
CA GLY A 23 -19.67 19.35 6.42
C GLY A 23 -21.02 18.69 6.78
N GLY A 24 -21.08 17.36 6.82
CA GLY A 24 -22.26 16.56 7.15
C GLY A 24 -22.61 15.52 6.08
N PRO A 25 -23.68 14.72 6.28
CA PRO A 25 -24.06 13.63 5.36
C PRO A 25 -24.30 14.08 3.92
N GLU A 26 -24.67 15.34 3.74
CA GLU A 26 -24.89 15.94 2.42
C GLU A 26 -23.56 16.19 1.66
N GLY A 27 -22.42 16.16 2.35
CA GLY A 27 -21.10 16.44 1.78
C GLY A 27 -20.45 15.26 1.06
N SER A 28 -21.04 14.06 1.05
CA SER A 28 -20.47 12.92 0.31
C SER A 28 -20.63 13.11 -1.20
N PHE A 29 -19.51 13.00 -1.94
CA PHE A 29 -19.51 13.22 -3.39
C PHE A 29 -20.06 12.01 -4.15
N VAL A 30 -19.59 10.80 -3.84
CA VAL A 30 -20.06 9.57 -4.50
C VAL A 30 -21.45 9.20 -3.97
N SER A 31 -22.46 9.77 -4.59
CA SER A 31 -23.86 9.63 -4.22
C SER A 31 -24.75 9.85 -5.45
N GLU A 32 -25.75 8.99 -5.64
CA GLU A 32 -26.73 9.07 -6.74
C GLU A 32 -27.40 10.44 -6.87
N ARG A 33 -27.57 11.18 -5.74
CA ARG A 33 -28.12 12.54 -5.75
C ARG A 33 -27.26 13.55 -6.53
N ASN A 34 -26.01 13.24 -6.81
CA ASN A 34 -25.10 14.07 -7.60
C ASN A 34 -25.13 13.72 -9.09
N GLN A 35 -25.81 12.64 -9.50
CA GLN A 35 -26.00 12.33 -10.91
C GLN A 35 -26.73 13.46 -11.63
N HIS A 36 -26.30 13.71 -12.86
CA HIS A 36 -26.81 14.75 -13.75
C HIS A 36 -26.63 16.19 -13.23
N LYS A 37 -25.85 16.39 -12.17
CA LYS A 37 -25.40 17.71 -11.71
C LYS A 37 -24.00 17.99 -12.20
N THR A 38 -23.67 19.29 -12.24
CA THR A 38 -22.28 19.69 -12.43
C THR A 38 -21.47 19.54 -11.14
N VAL A 39 -20.16 19.34 -11.27
CA VAL A 39 -19.26 19.38 -10.12
C VAL A 39 -19.35 20.72 -9.40
N GLY A 40 -19.54 21.82 -10.14
CA GLY A 40 -19.74 23.15 -9.56
C GLY A 40 -20.98 23.26 -8.67
N GLU A 41 -22.09 22.60 -9.04
CA GLU A 41 -23.30 22.56 -8.19
C GLU A 41 -23.06 21.81 -6.88
N TYR A 42 -22.32 20.67 -6.92
CA TYR A 42 -21.91 19.97 -5.71
C TYR A 42 -21.02 20.84 -4.82
N VAL A 43 -19.98 21.45 -5.39
CA VAL A 43 -19.04 22.30 -4.65
C VAL A 43 -19.77 23.47 -4.01
N LYS A 44 -20.69 24.12 -4.73
CA LYS A 44 -21.54 25.18 -4.18
C LYS A 44 -22.33 24.70 -2.97
N GLY A 45 -22.94 23.51 -3.04
CA GLY A 45 -23.68 22.93 -1.93
C GLY A 45 -22.83 22.66 -0.69
N VAL A 46 -21.58 22.21 -0.88
CA VAL A 46 -20.63 22.04 0.24
C VAL A 46 -20.27 23.39 0.86
N PHE A 47 -20.07 24.44 0.03
CA PHE A 47 -19.75 25.78 0.53
C PHE A 47 -20.90 26.44 1.32
N GLU A 48 -22.14 26.02 1.16
CA GLU A 48 -23.26 26.45 2.03
C GLU A 48 -23.10 25.93 3.47
N ASN A 49 -22.28 24.91 3.69
CA ASN A 49 -21.95 24.32 4.99
C ASN A 49 -20.47 24.49 5.36
N TYR A 50 -19.78 25.44 4.74
CA TYR A 50 -18.34 25.62 4.86
C TYR A 50 -17.85 25.75 6.30
N ASP A 51 -18.60 26.48 7.15
CA ASP A 51 -18.26 26.67 8.57
C ASP A 51 -18.38 25.39 9.41
N LYS A 52 -19.04 24.36 8.90
CA LYS A 52 -19.14 23.06 9.58
C LYS A 52 -17.96 22.15 9.30
N ILE A 53 -17.11 22.51 8.35
CA ILE A 53 -15.90 21.74 8.03
C ILE A 53 -14.82 22.12 9.02
N ASP A 54 -14.43 21.17 9.87
CA ASP A 54 -13.33 21.34 10.82
C ASP A 54 -11.98 21.22 10.08
N ASP A 55 -11.22 22.31 10.08
CA ASP A 55 -9.95 22.40 9.37
C ASP A 55 -8.92 21.35 9.83
N LYS A 56 -8.99 20.93 11.09
CA LYS A 56 -8.01 20.00 11.69
C LYS A 56 -8.44 18.54 11.62
N ARG A 57 -9.72 18.28 11.37
CA ARG A 57 -10.22 16.92 11.27
C ARG A 57 -9.78 16.30 9.95
N GLU A 58 -9.28 15.08 10.01
CA GLU A 58 -9.11 14.23 8.84
C GLU A 58 -10.46 13.65 8.40
N TYR A 59 -10.80 13.82 7.14
CA TYR A 59 -12.05 13.35 6.54
C TYR A 59 -11.85 12.12 5.66
N SER A 60 -10.63 11.90 5.16
CA SER A 60 -10.20 10.67 4.50
C SER A 60 -8.68 10.56 4.55
N ASP A 61 -8.18 9.35 4.67
CA ASP A 61 -6.77 8.92 4.49
C ASP A 61 -5.71 10.03 4.65
N GLY A 62 -5.70 10.72 5.79
CA GLY A 62 -4.75 11.78 6.09
C GLY A 62 -5.06 13.16 5.48
N VAL A 63 -6.18 13.32 4.75
CA VAL A 63 -6.58 14.61 4.17
C VAL A 63 -7.49 15.38 5.13
N THR A 64 -7.03 16.55 5.56
CA THR A 64 -7.72 17.40 6.52
C THR A 64 -8.83 18.24 5.88
N GLY A 65 -9.72 18.80 6.72
CA GLY A 65 -10.76 19.72 6.25
C GLY A 65 -10.19 20.98 5.60
N ALA A 66 -9.06 21.51 6.11
CA ALA A 66 -8.38 22.64 5.47
C ALA A 66 -7.89 22.32 4.06
N GLU A 67 -7.34 21.11 3.85
CA GLU A 67 -6.88 20.66 2.53
C GLU A 67 -8.05 20.43 1.57
N TYR A 68 -9.15 19.83 2.04
CA TYR A 68 -10.35 19.73 1.21
C TYR A 68 -10.94 21.09 0.84
N LYS A 69 -10.90 22.07 1.73
CA LYS A 69 -11.29 23.44 1.41
C LYS A 69 -10.45 24.03 0.26
N GLN A 70 -9.12 23.80 0.27
CA GLN A 70 -8.25 24.21 -0.83
C GLN A 70 -8.60 23.52 -2.15
N ILE A 71 -8.78 22.18 -2.10
CA ILE A 71 -9.15 21.37 -3.27
C ILE A 71 -10.47 21.85 -3.87
N LEU A 72 -11.52 22.03 -3.05
CA LEU A 72 -12.83 22.50 -3.49
C LEU A 72 -12.78 23.94 -4.04
N GLU A 73 -11.96 24.81 -3.43
CA GLU A 73 -11.76 26.17 -3.93
C GLU A 73 -11.07 26.17 -5.29
N ALA A 74 -10.05 25.32 -5.50
CA ALA A 74 -9.40 25.18 -6.80
C ALA A 74 -10.40 24.69 -7.87
N ILE A 75 -11.23 23.71 -7.55
CA ILE A 75 -12.28 23.23 -8.45
C ILE A 75 -13.29 24.33 -8.74
N ARG A 76 -13.74 25.07 -7.72
CA ARG A 76 -14.67 26.19 -7.88
C ARG A 76 -14.17 27.28 -8.80
N ARG A 77 -12.86 27.55 -8.77
CA ARG A 77 -12.21 28.57 -9.63
C ARG A 77 -11.96 28.09 -11.05
N SER A 78 -11.95 26.78 -11.30
CA SER A 78 -11.78 26.23 -12.65
C SER A 78 -13.13 26.13 -13.35
N PRO A 79 -13.43 26.93 -14.39
CA PRO A 79 -14.64 26.78 -15.19
C PRO A 79 -14.73 25.39 -15.84
N HIS A 80 -13.60 24.81 -16.23
CA HIS A 80 -13.49 23.47 -16.80
C HIS A 80 -13.97 22.41 -15.80
N LEU A 81 -13.36 22.34 -14.58
CA LEU A 81 -13.74 21.37 -13.58
C LEU A 81 -15.15 21.59 -13.03
N SER A 82 -15.53 22.85 -12.78
CA SER A 82 -16.90 23.18 -12.32
C SER A 82 -17.97 22.82 -13.36
N GLY A 83 -17.62 22.82 -14.64
CA GLY A 83 -18.50 22.48 -15.75
C GLY A 83 -18.68 20.99 -16.00
N LEU A 84 -17.86 20.11 -15.38
CA LEU A 84 -17.97 18.66 -15.52
C LEU A 84 -19.35 18.19 -15.04
N ILE A 85 -19.98 17.33 -15.83
CA ILE A 85 -21.28 16.73 -15.49
C ILE A 85 -21.05 15.33 -14.94
N VAL A 86 -21.60 15.05 -13.76
CA VAL A 86 -21.63 13.70 -13.18
C VAL A 86 -22.68 12.88 -13.92
N MET A 87 -22.26 11.99 -14.80
CA MET A 87 -23.16 11.18 -15.62
C MET A 87 -23.69 9.98 -14.85
N GLU A 88 -22.80 9.26 -14.20
CA GLU A 88 -23.14 8.06 -13.45
C GLU A 88 -22.26 7.93 -12.20
N VAL A 89 -22.86 7.49 -11.11
CA VAL A 89 -22.20 7.17 -9.85
C VAL A 89 -22.37 5.69 -9.57
N HIS A 90 -21.24 5.02 -9.43
CA HIS A 90 -21.19 3.62 -9.02
C HIS A 90 -20.76 3.54 -7.56
N ASN A 91 -21.56 2.91 -6.73
CA ASN A 91 -21.33 2.76 -5.29
C ASN A 91 -21.88 1.39 -4.85
N GLU A 92 -21.15 0.34 -5.17
CA GLU A 92 -21.52 -1.02 -4.77
C GLU A 92 -20.93 -1.40 -3.43
N SER A 93 -21.64 -2.29 -2.73
CA SER A 93 -21.15 -2.86 -1.48
C SER A 93 -19.83 -3.61 -1.69
N PRO A 94 -18.81 -3.37 -0.84
CA PRO A 94 -17.56 -4.12 -0.87
C PRO A 94 -17.73 -5.64 -0.70
N GLU A 95 -18.81 -6.08 -0.05
CA GLU A 95 -19.13 -7.52 0.13
C GLU A 95 -19.38 -8.23 -1.21
N ASN A 96 -19.80 -7.47 -2.23
CA ASN A 96 -20.04 -7.97 -3.58
C ASN A 96 -18.83 -7.75 -4.51
N GLY A 97 -17.66 -7.37 -3.96
CA GLY A 97 -16.50 -6.98 -4.75
C GLY A 97 -16.67 -5.62 -5.40
N GLY A 98 -17.62 -4.82 -4.93
CA GLY A 98 -17.91 -3.49 -5.41
C GLY A 98 -16.94 -2.43 -4.90
N GLY A 99 -17.04 -1.24 -5.47
CA GLY A 99 -16.22 -0.09 -5.08
C GLY A 99 -16.90 1.20 -5.51
N LYS A 100 -16.25 2.33 -5.27
CA LYS A 100 -16.75 3.63 -5.68
C LYS A 100 -16.08 4.07 -6.98
N SER A 101 -16.91 4.48 -7.96
CA SER A 101 -16.44 5.03 -9.23
C SER A 101 -17.42 6.08 -9.73
N VAL A 102 -16.94 7.00 -10.55
CA VAL A 102 -17.77 8.06 -11.13
C VAL A 102 -17.41 8.26 -12.59
N PHE A 103 -18.42 8.37 -13.42
CA PHE A 103 -18.32 8.80 -14.80
C PHE A 103 -18.66 10.28 -14.91
N PHE A 104 -17.72 11.08 -15.38
CA PHE A 104 -17.85 12.50 -15.68
C PHE A 104 -17.85 12.73 -17.19
N TYR A 105 -18.65 13.70 -17.62
CA TYR A 105 -18.65 14.22 -18.99
C TYR A 105 -18.12 15.64 -19.01
N ASP A 106 -17.12 15.86 -19.85
CA ASP A 106 -16.66 17.21 -20.23
C ASP A 106 -17.38 17.66 -21.50
N PRO A 107 -18.36 18.59 -21.40
CA PRO A 107 -19.10 19.09 -22.56
C PRO A 107 -18.27 19.98 -23.48
N THR A 108 -17.12 20.48 -23.02
CA THR A 108 -16.26 21.39 -23.80
C THR A 108 -15.39 20.66 -24.80
N ALA A 109 -14.97 19.42 -24.47
CA ALA A 109 -14.10 18.59 -25.28
C ALA A 109 -14.76 17.31 -25.79
N ASN A 110 -16.04 17.08 -25.51
CA ASN A 110 -16.73 15.80 -25.75
C ASN A 110 -15.95 14.60 -25.20
N GLU A 111 -15.42 14.74 -23.99
CA GLU A 111 -14.59 13.72 -23.32
C GLU A 111 -15.33 13.06 -22.17
N ALA A 112 -15.20 11.73 -22.08
CA ALA A 112 -15.61 10.93 -20.95
C ALA A 112 -14.41 10.74 -20.01
N LEU A 113 -14.55 11.13 -18.73
CA LEU A 113 -13.57 10.85 -17.68
C LEU A 113 -14.18 9.89 -16.66
N ILE A 114 -13.61 8.69 -16.57
CA ILE A 114 -14.06 7.65 -15.63
C ILE A 114 -13.01 7.51 -14.53
N VAL A 115 -13.42 7.74 -13.27
CA VAL A 115 -12.53 7.75 -12.12
C VAL A 115 -12.90 6.66 -11.13
N PHE A 116 -11.91 5.87 -10.73
CA PHE A 116 -12.03 4.79 -9.76
C PHE A 116 -11.39 5.19 -8.44
N LYS A 117 -12.14 5.10 -7.34
CA LYS A 117 -11.61 5.33 -6.00
C LYS A 117 -10.63 4.23 -5.60
N GLY A 118 -9.64 4.59 -4.78
CA GLY A 118 -8.72 3.67 -4.11
C GLY A 118 -9.41 2.86 -3.01
N THR A 119 -8.59 2.14 -2.24
CA THR A 119 -9.04 1.23 -1.20
C THR A 119 -9.84 1.96 -0.11
N GLU A 120 -11.00 1.40 0.25
CA GLU A 120 -11.86 1.93 1.31
C GLU A 120 -12.25 0.87 2.34
N SER A 121 -12.28 -0.40 1.92
CA SER A 121 -12.81 -1.50 2.72
C SER A 121 -11.78 -2.57 3.02
N SER A 122 -12.05 -3.38 4.05
CA SER A 122 -11.27 -4.58 4.34
C SER A 122 -11.20 -5.56 3.18
N ALA A 123 -12.29 -5.70 2.40
CA ALA A 123 -12.33 -6.56 1.23
C ALA A 123 -11.38 -6.06 0.12
N GLU A 124 -11.30 -4.74 -0.10
CA GLU A 124 -10.36 -4.16 -1.05
C GLU A 124 -8.91 -4.31 -0.60
N TRP A 125 -8.62 -4.24 0.71
CA TRP A 125 -7.29 -4.52 1.24
C TRP A 125 -6.88 -5.97 0.97
N ILE A 126 -7.78 -6.94 1.15
CA ILE A 126 -7.52 -8.34 0.79
C ILE A 126 -7.28 -8.47 -0.72
N ASP A 127 -8.09 -7.83 -1.55
CA ASP A 127 -7.95 -7.86 -3.02
C ASP A 127 -6.60 -7.24 -3.49
N ASN A 128 -6.07 -6.24 -2.79
CA ASN A 128 -4.74 -5.67 -3.09
C ASN A 128 -3.64 -6.73 -2.99
N VAL A 129 -3.66 -7.55 -1.95
CA VAL A 129 -2.68 -8.62 -1.77
C VAL A 129 -2.99 -9.84 -2.63
N GLU A 130 -4.25 -10.08 -2.96
CA GLU A 130 -4.65 -11.12 -3.91
C GLU A 130 -4.09 -10.88 -5.32
N GLY A 131 -3.77 -9.63 -5.67
CA GLY A 131 -3.05 -9.28 -6.91
C GLY A 131 -1.67 -9.96 -7.05
N LEU A 132 -1.13 -10.54 -5.97
CA LEU A 132 0.08 -11.38 -6.02
C LEU A 132 -0.12 -12.70 -6.77
N PHE A 133 -1.35 -13.23 -6.84
CA PHE A 133 -1.64 -14.55 -7.40
C PHE A 133 -2.94 -14.64 -8.21
N LYS A 134 -3.92 -13.73 -8.04
CA LYS A 134 -5.16 -13.70 -8.84
C LYS A 134 -5.01 -12.83 -10.08
N LEU A 135 -5.52 -13.29 -11.22
CA LEU A 135 -5.30 -12.71 -12.56
C LEU A 135 -6.56 -12.76 -13.43
N PRO A 136 -7.42 -11.76 -13.42
CA PRO A 136 -7.43 -10.55 -12.57
C PRO A 136 -7.97 -10.81 -11.17
N THR A 137 -7.96 -9.77 -10.32
CA THR A 137 -8.66 -9.80 -9.04
C THR A 137 -10.15 -9.49 -9.21
N ALA A 138 -10.96 -9.80 -8.18
CA ALA A 138 -12.41 -9.58 -8.25
C ALA A 138 -12.77 -8.10 -8.47
N PHE A 139 -12.08 -7.18 -7.77
CA PHE A 139 -12.35 -5.75 -7.91
C PHE A 139 -11.86 -5.17 -9.26
N GLN A 140 -10.86 -5.77 -9.89
CA GLN A 140 -10.48 -5.42 -11.26
C GLN A 140 -11.57 -5.84 -12.25
N GLU A 141 -12.10 -7.07 -12.14
CA GLU A 141 -13.17 -7.56 -13.00
C GLU A 141 -14.46 -6.75 -12.84
N ASN A 142 -14.85 -6.44 -11.61
CA ASN A 142 -16.05 -5.64 -11.36
C ASN A 142 -15.92 -4.22 -11.90
N ALA A 143 -14.75 -3.58 -11.75
CA ALA A 143 -14.49 -2.29 -12.35
C ALA A 143 -14.59 -2.32 -13.89
N LEU A 144 -14.06 -3.37 -14.54
CA LEU A 144 -14.18 -3.57 -15.98
C LEU A 144 -15.63 -3.80 -16.40
N ASN A 145 -16.39 -4.61 -15.66
CA ASN A 145 -17.77 -4.90 -15.95
C ASN A 145 -18.63 -3.63 -15.87
N TRP A 146 -18.42 -2.81 -14.82
CA TRP A 146 -19.10 -1.52 -14.74
C TRP A 146 -18.69 -0.58 -15.87
N TYR A 147 -17.39 -0.44 -16.16
CA TYR A 147 -16.91 0.35 -17.29
C TYR A 147 -17.60 -0.04 -18.60
N ARG A 148 -17.71 -1.34 -18.88
CA ARG A 148 -18.36 -1.86 -20.10
C ARG A 148 -19.87 -1.71 -20.13
N SER A 149 -20.51 -1.44 -18.98
CA SER A 149 -21.94 -1.16 -18.93
C SER A 149 -22.27 0.29 -19.32
N LEU A 150 -21.28 1.18 -19.35
CA LEU A 150 -21.45 2.59 -19.71
C LEU A 150 -21.64 2.73 -21.23
N ASP A 151 -22.57 3.59 -21.65
CA ASP A 151 -22.67 3.97 -23.06
C ASP A 151 -21.66 5.08 -23.37
N LEU A 152 -20.49 4.68 -23.84
CA LEU A 152 -19.37 5.56 -24.16
C LEU A 152 -19.25 5.82 -25.68
N SER A 153 -20.18 5.35 -26.50
CA SER A 153 -20.08 5.37 -27.96
C SER A 153 -20.11 6.77 -28.59
N SER A 154 -20.61 7.77 -27.87
CA SER A 154 -20.76 9.15 -28.33
C SER A 154 -19.56 10.07 -27.98
N TYR A 155 -18.57 9.56 -27.25
CA TYR A 155 -17.42 10.37 -26.81
C TYR A 155 -16.20 10.15 -27.70
N ASP A 156 -15.54 11.26 -28.08
CA ASP A 156 -14.35 11.22 -28.93
C ASP A 156 -13.10 10.76 -28.16
N VAL A 157 -13.05 11.08 -26.88
CA VAL A 157 -11.96 10.75 -25.96
C VAL A 157 -12.51 10.09 -24.72
N ILE A 158 -11.93 8.95 -24.35
CA ILE A 158 -12.28 8.22 -23.12
C ILE A 158 -11.03 8.11 -22.26
N THR A 159 -11.03 8.84 -21.15
CA THR A 159 -9.95 8.84 -20.17
C THR A 159 -10.38 8.07 -18.92
N VAL A 160 -9.57 7.10 -18.50
CA VAL A 160 -9.76 6.40 -17.22
C VAL A 160 -8.68 6.85 -16.24
N SER A 161 -9.05 7.02 -14.98
CA SER A 161 -8.13 7.46 -13.93
C SER A 161 -8.47 6.83 -12.58
N GLY A 162 -7.51 6.89 -11.67
CA GLY A 162 -7.69 6.48 -10.29
C GLY A 162 -6.42 6.69 -9.48
N HIS A 163 -6.58 6.76 -8.18
CA HIS A 163 -5.49 6.81 -7.22
C HIS A 163 -5.39 5.47 -6.47
N SER A 164 -4.18 5.01 -6.15
CA SER A 164 -3.94 3.78 -5.38
C SER A 164 -4.55 2.55 -6.08
N LYS A 165 -5.40 1.77 -5.41
CA LYS A 165 -6.19 0.68 -6.00
C LYS A 165 -7.03 1.15 -7.19
N GLY A 166 -7.56 2.38 -7.15
CA GLY A 166 -8.26 2.97 -8.30
C GLY A 166 -7.37 3.10 -9.53
N GLY A 167 -6.11 3.49 -9.35
CA GLY A 167 -5.11 3.52 -10.40
C GLY A 167 -4.80 2.14 -10.98
N ASN A 168 -4.75 1.10 -10.13
CA ASN A 168 -4.60 -0.28 -10.57
C ASN A 168 -5.82 -0.75 -11.41
N LYS A 169 -7.06 -0.44 -10.96
CA LYS A 169 -8.31 -0.71 -11.72
C LYS A 169 -8.28 -0.01 -13.09
N ALA A 170 -7.94 1.29 -13.13
CA ALA A 170 -7.86 2.07 -14.36
C ALA A 170 -6.81 1.50 -15.34
N LYS A 171 -5.63 1.13 -14.86
CA LYS A 171 -4.59 0.48 -15.66
C LYS A 171 -5.07 -0.87 -16.21
N TYR A 172 -5.73 -1.69 -15.40
CA TYR A 172 -6.27 -2.96 -15.85
C TYR A 172 -7.25 -2.77 -17.01
N ILE A 173 -8.22 -1.86 -16.86
CA ILE A 173 -9.20 -1.55 -17.90
C ILE A 173 -8.49 -1.07 -19.17
N ALA A 174 -7.53 -0.15 -19.03
CA ALA A 174 -6.78 0.37 -20.18
C ALA A 174 -5.95 -0.72 -20.89
N ILE A 175 -5.48 -1.74 -20.18
CA ILE A 175 -4.77 -2.87 -20.79
C ILE A 175 -5.74 -3.72 -21.62
N VAL A 176 -6.91 -4.07 -21.08
CA VAL A 176 -7.78 -5.09 -21.68
C VAL A 176 -8.91 -4.54 -22.55
N ASP A 177 -9.11 -3.22 -22.58
CA ASP A 177 -10.17 -2.57 -23.36
C ASP A 177 -9.61 -1.52 -24.31
N ASP A 178 -9.78 -1.76 -25.60
CA ASP A 178 -9.23 -0.91 -26.67
C ASP A 178 -10.01 0.40 -26.85
N THR A 179 -11.20 0.54 -26.25
CA THR A 179 -12.00 1.80 -26.30
C THR A 179 -11.39 2.92 -25.46
N VAL A 180 -10.61 2.59 -24.44
CA VAL A 180 -9.90 3.58 -23.63
C VAL A 180 -8.87 4.33 -24.48
N THR A 181 -8.94 5.67 -24.48
CA THR A 181 -7.99 6.53 -25.19
C THR A 181 -6.78 6.88 -24.33
N ASN A 182 -7.00 7.19 -23.04
CA ASN A 182 -5.96 7.55 -22.09
C ASN A 182 -6.20 6.86 -20.74
N CYS A 183 -5.12 6.55 -20.05
CA CYS A 183 -5.15 6.13 -18.64
C CYS A 183 -4.13 6.95 -17.84
N ILE A 184 -4.59 7.60 -16.78
CA ILE A 184 -3.73 8.35 -15.87
C ILE A 184 -3.91 7.78 -14.47
N SER A 185 -2.90 7.04 -14.01
CA SER A 185 -2.87 6.39 -12.70
C SER A 185 -2.02 7.21 -11.73
N PHE A 186 -2.55 7.49 -10.56
CA PHE A 186 -1.85 8.19 -9.47
C PHE A 186 -1.48 7.19 -8.38
N ASP A 187 -0.17 7.01 -8.13
CA ASP A 187 0.36 6.12 -7.10
C ASP A 187 -0.28 4.72 -7.11
N GLY A 188 -0.61 4.23 -8.32
CA GLY A 188 -1.34 2.97 -8.49
C GLY A 188 -0.41 1.77 -8.37
N GLN A 189 -0.82 0.75 -7.59
CA GLN A 189 -0.17 -0.55 -7.52
C GLN A 189 0.00 -1.17 -8.93
N GLY A 190 1.14 -1.85 -9.16
CA GLY A 190 1.42 -2.60 -10.39
C GLY A 190 0.74 -3.98 -10.44
N PHE A 191 1.31 -4.89 -11.25
CA PHE A 191 0.79 -6.22 -11.54
C PHE A 191 1.87 -7.29 -11.32
N SER A 192 1.46 -8.52 -10.99
CA SER A 192 2.38 -9.65 -10.85
C SER A 192 3.06 -10.02 -12.18
N ASP A 193 4.19 -10.72 -12.12
CA ASP A 193 4.89 -11.21 -13.32
C ASP A 193 3.98 -12.11 -14.18
N GLU A 194 3.12 -12.89 -13.53
CA GLU A 194 2.16 -13.77 -14.19
C GLU A 194 1.06 -12.99 -14.91
N PHE A 195 0.61 -11.86 -14.32
CA PHE A 195 -0.30 -10.94 -14.99
C PHE A 195 0.34 -10.34 -16.24
N ILE A 196 1.56 -9.80 -16.10
CA ILE A 196 2.32 -9.24 -17.25
C ILE A 196 2.47 -10.27 -18.36
N LYS A 197 2.76 -11.53 -18.02
CA LYS A 197 2.88 -12.63 -18.98
C LYS A 197 1.55 -12.95 -19.63
N LYS A 198 0.47 -13.05 -18.85
CA LYS A 198 -0.87 -13.39 -19.34
C LYS A 198 -1.40 -12.36 -20.33
N TYR A 199 -1.22 -11.09 -20.05
CA TYR A 199 -1.72 -9.96 -20.82
C TYR A 199 -0.64 -9.29 -21.70
N SER A 200 0.42 -10.00 -22.04
CA SER A 200 1.58 -9.44 -22.76
C SER A 200 1.25 -8.82 -24.11
N ASP A 201 0.27 -9.35 -24.83
CA ASP A 201 -0.14 -8.83 -26.13
C ASP A 201 -1.02 -7.58 -25.99
N GLU A 202 -1.92 -7.56 -25.02
CA GLU A 202 -2.75 -6.40 -24.67
C GLU A 202 -1.88 -5.26 -24.16
N ILE A 203 -0.92 -5.55 -23.27
CA ILE A 203 0.04 -4.58 -22.74
C ILE A 203 0.81 -3.94 -23.90
N ARG A 204 1.43 -4.74 -24.76
CA ARG A 204 2.21 -4.25 -25.91
C ARG A 204 1.39 -3.32 -26.82
N ARG A 205 0.08 -3.61 -26.99
CA ARG A 205 -0.83 -2.81 -27.81
C ARG A 205 -1.24 -1.51 -27.11
N ASN A 206 -1.40 -1.56 -25.77
CA ASN A 206 -2.11 -0.54 -25.01
C ASN A 206 -1.22 0.28 -24.04
N GLU A 207 0.02 -0.14 -23.74
CA GLU A 207 0.88 0.54 -22.76
C GLU A 207 1.18 2.02 -23.10
N GLY A 208 1.18 2.35 -24.39
CA GLY A 208 1.44 3.72 -24.87
C GLY A 208 0.41 4.76 -24.42
N LYS A 209 -0.80 4.33 -24.02
CA LYS A 209 -1.86 5.21 -23.52
C LYS A 209 -1.88 5.35 -22.00
N ILE A 210 -0.97 4.64 -21.26
CA ILE A 210 -0.91 4.59 -19.80
C ILE A 210 0.20 5.51 -19.29
N LEU A 211 -0.17 6.46 -18.43
CA LEU A 211 0.73 7.32 -17.68
C LEU A 211 0.56 7.09 -16.18
N ASN A 212 1.64 6.73 -15.52
CA ASN A 212 1.71 6.66 -14.07
C ASN A 212 2.35 7.94 -13.55
N ILE A 213 1.64 8.64 -12.69
CA ILE A 213 2.09 9.85 -12.00
C ILE A 213 2.24 9.47 -10.53
N ASN A 214 3.48 9.44 -10.07
CA ASN A 214 3.86 8.83 -8.81
C ASN A 214 4.53 9.86 -7.90
N ALA A 215 4.20 9.84 -6.61
CA ALA A 215 5.02 10.48 -5.60
C ALA A 215 6.35 9.72 -5.45
N GLU A 216 7.48 10.46 -5.37
CA GLU A 216 8.82 9.85 -5.39
C GLU A 216 9.10 8.93 -4.19
N SER A 217 8.42 9.18 -3.06
CA SER A 217 8.57 8.43 -1.81
C SER A 217 7.30 7.67 -1.43
N ASP A 218 6.42 7.39 -2.37
CA ASP A 218 5.22 6.59 -2.16
C ASP A 218 5.56 5.08 -2.16
N PHE A 219 4.95 4.34 -1.25
CA PHE A 219 5.20 2.91 -1.06
C PHE A 219 4.26 2.00 -1.87
N VAL A 220 3.16 2.51 -2.41
CA VAL A 220 2.19 1.70 -3.17
C VAL A 220 2.60 1.58 -4.63
N ASN A 221 3.09 2.67 -5.22
CA ASN A 221 3.51 2.69 -6.61
C ASN A 221 4.73 1.79 -6.91
N ILE A 222 5.46 1.34 -5.87
CA ILE A 222 6.57 0.40 -5.98
C ILE A 222 6.15 -1.07 -5.87
N LEU A 223 4.88 -1.35 -5.56
CA LEU A 223 4.40 -2.72 -5.41
C LEU A 223 4.12 -3.34 -6.76
N LEU A 224 4.80 -4.44 -7.06
CA LEU A 224 4.68 -5.23 -8.29
C LEU A 224 5.21 -4.48 -9.54
N ASN A 225 4.87 -4.99 -10.74
CA ASN A 225 5.38 -4.42 -11.98
C ASN A 225 4.41 -3.38 -12.53
N ASP A 226 4.92 -2.21 -12.80
CA ASP A 226 4.13 -1.17 -13.43
C ASP A 226 4.07 -1.33 -14.96
N VAL A 227 3.02 -0.80 -15.58
CA VAL A 227 2.80 -0.80 -17.03
C VAL A 227 2.63 0.63 -17.51
N GLY A 228 3.27 0.97 -18.63
CA GLY A 228 3.23 2.29 -19.23
C GLY A 228 4.35 3.22 -18.76
N LYS A 229 4.22 4.50 -19.08
CA LYS A 229 5.21 5.52 -18.75
C LYS A 229 5.07 5.96 -17.29
N ARG A 230 6.20 6.09 -16.56
CA ARG A 230 6.26 6.60 -15.18
C ARG A 230 6.82 8.02 -15.14
N GLN A 231 6.23 8.85 -14.30
CA GLN A 231 6.73 10.18 -13.91
C GLN A 231 6.66 10.30 -12.40
N TYR A 232 7.71 10.85 -11.79
CA TYR A 232 7.81 11.01 -10.35
C TYR A 232 7.78 12.49 -9.95
N TYR A 233 7.07 12.79 -8.87
CA TYR A 233 6.87 14.12 -8.34
C TYR A 233 7.11 14.14 -6.83
N LEU A 234 7.42 15.30 -6.28
CA LEU A 234 7.46 15.44 -4.82
C LEU A 234 6.09 15.15 -4.23
N GLY A 235 6.04 14.31 -3.20
CA GLY A 235 4.81 13.90 -2.53
C GLY A 235 4.59 14.54 -1.16
N THR A 236 5.39 15.54 -0.79
CA THR A 236 5.37 16.16 0.55
C THR A 236 4.73 17.54 0.56
N ASN A 237 3.71 17.75 -0.29
CA ASN A 237 3.09 19.05 -0.51
C ASN A 237 2.73 19.80 0.79
N TYR A 238 2.16 19.11 1.77
CA TYR A 238 1.69 19.73 3.01
C TYR A 238 2.71 19.70 4.14
N GLY A 239 3.99 19.47 3.84
CA GLY A 239 5.07 19.42 4.83
C GLY A 239 5.00 18.24 5.79
N ARG A 240 4.14 17.28 5.49
CA ARG A 240 4.04 16.03 6.23
C ARG A 240 5.04 15.03 5.66
N LEU A 241 5.72 14.32 6.56
CA LEU A 241 6.69 13.30 6.21
C LEU A 241 6.21 11.94 6.70
N GLY A 242 6.19 10.99 5.81
CA GLY A 242 5.80 9.62 6.11
C GLY A 242 5.26 8.91 4.88
N PHE A 243 5.33 7.58 4.88
CA PHE A 243 4.86 6.79 3.74
C PHE A 243 3.38 7.04 3.44
N GLY A 244 2.58 7.14 4.48
CA GLY A 244 1.18 7.34 4.28
C GLY A 244 0.83 8.73 3.80
N GLU A 245 1.48 9.73 4.33
CA GLU A 245 1.31 11.11 3.90
C GLU A 245 1.73 11.28 2.43
N ASN A 246 2.76 10.54 1.98
CA ASN A 246 3.15 10.49 0.56
C ASN A 246 2.14 9.74 -0.31
N HIS A 247 1.33 8.85 0.28
CA HIS A 247 0.29 8.11 -0.43
C HIS A 247 -1.09 8.78 -0.39
N CYS A 248 -1.26 9.93 0.27
CA CYS A 248 -2.53 10.65 0.22
C CYS A 248 -2.85 11.08 -1.21
N ALA A 249 -4.12 11.00 -1.61
CA ALA A 249 -4.57 11.35 -2.95
C ALA A 249 -4.23 12.80 -3.38
N ASN A 250 -3.96 13.68 -2.41
CA ASN A 250 -3.57 15.07 -2.62
C ASN A 250 -2.06 15.31 -2.46
N ALA A 251 -1.26 14.29 -2.15
CA ALA A 251 0.15 14.45 -1.77
C ALA A 251 1.00 15.16 -2.81
N ILE A 252 0.72 14.95 -4.11
CA ILE A 252 1.45 15.56 -5.22
C ILE A 252 0.91 16.93 -5.65
N LEU A 253 -0.21 17.42 -5.08
CA LEU A 253 -0.74 18.74 -5.39
C LEU A 253 0.10 19.83 -4.73
N PHE A 254 0.33 20.90 -5.47
CA PHE A 254 0.95 22.13 -5.01
C PHE A 254 -0.01 23.29 -5.16
N PHE A 255 -0.18 24.06 -4.09
CA PHE A 255 -0.94 25.31 -4.10
C PHE A 255 0.01 26.47 -3.83
N ASP A 256 0.05 27.44 -4.73
CA ASP A 256 0.83 28.67 -4.54
C ASP A 256 0.14 29.63 -3.53
N GLU A 257 0.76 30.79 -3.28
CA GLU A 257 0.24 31.81 -2.35
C GLU A 257 -1.14 32.36 -2.77
N ASP A 258 -1.46 32.31 -4.06
CA ASP A 258 -2.75 32.72 -4.63
C ASP A 258 -3.76 31.56 -4.73
N ASN A 259 -3.43 30.36 -4.20
CA ASN A 259 -4.17 29.12 -4.36
C ASN A 259 -4.36 28.64 -5.81
N ASN A 260 -3.44 28.96 -6.71
CA ASN A 260 -3.41 28.29 -8.01
C ASN A 260 -2.81 26.89 -7.79
N VAL A 261 -3.44 25.91 -8.41
CA VAL A 261 -3.05 24.50 -8.26
C VAL A 261 -2.14 24.06 -9.41
N SER A 262 -1.14 23.27 -9.06
CA SER A 262 -0.30 22.53 -9.99
C SER A 262 0.16 21.21 -9.37
N ILE A 263 0.89 20.42 -10.13
CA ILE A 263 1.67 19.31 -9.58
C ILE A 263 3.07 19.83 -9.29
N TRP A 264 3.68 19.40 -8.18
CA TRP A 264 5.06 19.71 -7.86
C TRP A 264 6.00 19.43 -9.02
N GLN A 265 7.03 20.24 -9.19
CA GLN A 265 8.04 19.98 -10.22
C GLN A 265 8.62 18.57 -10.02
N ALA A 266 8.64 17.81 -11.11
CA ALA A 266 9.14 16.45 -11.08
C ALA A 266 10.61 16.42 -10.68
N PRO A 267 11.00 15.63 -9.68
CA PRO A 267 12.37 15.24 -9.48
C PRO A 267 12.86 14.45 -10.70
N LYS A 268 14.16 14.23 -10.81
CA LYS A 268 14.75 13.53 -11.96
C LYS A 268 14.48 12.03 -11.98
N GLY A 269 13.63 11.51 -11.09
CA GLY A 269 13.27 10.11 -10.97
C GLY A 269 12.73 9.78 -9.58
N GLN A 270 12.53 8.51 -9.31
CA GLN A 270 12.18 7.97 -8.01
C GLN A 270 13.31 8.22 -6.99
N ASP A 271 12.99 8.43 -5.71
CA ASP A 271 13.99 8.40 -4.64
C ASP A 271 14.78 7.08 -4.71
N HIS A 272 16.11 7.15 -4.71
CA HIS A 272 16.96 5.96 -4.92
C HIS A 272 16.75 4.90 -3.83
N ARG A 273 16.39 5.29 -2.61
CA ARG A 273 16.13 4.36 -1.50
C ARG A 273 14.77 3.67 -1.69
N MET A 274 13.79 4.40 -2.26
CA MET A 274 12.52 3.80 -2.69
C MET A 274 12.71 2.83 -3.85
N ALA A 275 13.63 3.13 -4.78
CA ALA A 275 13.99 2.20 -5.84
C ALA A 275 14.67 0.92 -5.29
N ASP A 276 15.51 1.04 -4.28
CA ASP A 276 16.11 -0.12 -3.59
C ASP A 276 15.02 -0.96 -2.88
N LEU A 277 14.06 -0.31 -2.24
CA LEU A 277 12.90 -0.97 -1.61
C LEU A 277 12.02 -1.67 -2.65
N ASP A 278 11.73 -1.02 -3.79
CA ASP A 278 11.02 -1.60 -4.93
C ASP A 278 11.68 -2.92 -5.38
N VAL A 279 12.98 -2.87 -5.68
CA VAL A 279 13.74 -4.05 -6.12
C VAL A 279 13.67 -5.17 -5.07
N MET A 280 13.77 -4.84 -3.79
CA MET A 280 13.74 -5.82 -2.72
C MET A 280 12.36 -6.46 -2.57
N LEU A 281 11.27 -5.67 -2.56
CA LEU A 281 9.90 -6.18 -2.44
C LEU A 281 9.53 -7.10 -3.61
N ASN A 282 9.84 -6.68 -4.83
CA ASN A 282 9.56 -7.47 -6.02
C ASN A 282 10.47 -8.73 -6.10
N SER A 283 11.71 -8.67 -5.60
CA SER A 283 12.55 -9.86 -5.47
C SER A 283 11.98 -10.86 -4.48
N PHE A 284 11.40 -10.40 -3.37
CA PHE A 284 10.69 -11.27 -2.43
C PHE A 284 9.53 -12.00 -3.11
N VAL A 285 8.64 -11.26 -3.77
CA VAL A 285 7.49 -11.86 -4.47
C VAL A 285 7.94 -12.92 -5.48
N ARG A 286 8.99 -12.64 -6.26
CA ARG A 286 9.56 -13.60 -7.23
C ARG A 286 10.19 -14.82 -6.59
N SER A 287 10.68 -14.71 -5.37
CA SER A 287 11.32 -15.82 -4.64
C SER A 287 10.33 -16.86 -4.11
N ILE A 288 9.03 -16.54 -4.06
CA ILE A 288 7.96 -17.40 -3.54
C ILE A 288 7.27 -18.13 -4.69
N ASP A 289 7.05 -19.43 -4.55
CA ASP A 289 6.22 -20.18 -5.49
C ASP A 289 4.75 -19.76 -5.42
N MET A 290 3.98 -20.03 -6.47
CA MET A 290 2.59 -19.58 -6.59
C MET A 290 1.68 -20.07 -5.45
N GLY A 291 1.87 -21.31 -4.99
CA GLY A 291 1.05 -21.85 -3.88
C GLY A 291 1.35 -21.15 -2.56
N SER A 292 2.62 -20.85 -2.31
CA SER A 292 3.05 -20.10 -1.13
C SER A 292 2.64 -18.63 -1.19
N ARG A 293 2.53 -18.02 -2.37
CA ARG A 293 2.06 -16.63 -2.53
C ARG A 293 0.64 -16.44 -2.03
N GLU A 294 -0.26 -17.39 -2.26
CA GLU A 294 -1.62 -17.34 -1.71
C GLU A 294 -1.60 -17.28 -0.20
N VAL A 295 -0.82 -18.14 0.46
CA VAL A 295 -0.71 -18.15 1.93
C VAL A 295 -0.09 -16.86 2.46
N VAL A 296 0.98 -16.35 1.81
CA VAL A 296 1.61 -15.07 2.15
C VAL A 296 0.62 -13.92 1.98
N ALA A 297 -0.09 -13.87 0.85
CA ALA A 297 -1.10 -12.83 0.57
C ALA A 297 -2.23 -12.84 1.61
N LEU A 298 -2.76 -14.01 1.94
CA LEU A 298 -3.80 -14.15 2.97
C LEU A 298 -3.29 -13.73 4.36
N MET A 299 -2.06 -14.10 4.71
CA MET A 299 -1.44 -13.66 5.97
C MET A 299 -1.34 -12.14 6.02
N LEU A 300 -0.78 -11.52 4.99
CA LEU A 300 -0.62 -10.07 4.89
C LEU A 300 -1.99 -9.37 4.89
N GLY A 301 -2.93 -9.81 4.08
CA GLY A 301 -4.28 -9.22 3.99
C GLY A 301 -5.02 -9.24 5.32
N ASN A 302 -4.99 -10.37 6.03
CA ASN A 302 -5.63 -10.48 7.35
C ASN A 302 -4.90 -9.64 8.41
N LEU A 303 -3.57 -9.57 8.38
CA LEU A 303 -2.83 -8.67 9.27
C LEU A 303 -3.25 -7.22 9.06
N ILE A 304 -3.37 -6.82 7.80
CA ILE A 304 -3.83 -5.50 7.39
C ILE A 304 -5.22 -5.20 7.96
N VAL A 305 -6.17 -6.06 7.68
CA VAL A 305 -7.56 -5.89 8.10
C VAL A 305 -7.68 -5.84 9.63
N ASN A 306 -7.01 -6.76 10.34
CA ASN A 306 -7.06 -6.79 11.81
C ASN A 306 -6.39 -5.55 12.43
N ALA A 307 -5.28 -5.08 11.85
CA ALA A 307 -4.62 -3.87 12.31
C ALA A 307 -5.51 -2.62 12.11
N ASN A 308 -6.15 -2.47 10.95
CA ASN A 308 -7.08 -1.37 10.69
C ASN A 308 -8.28 -1.39 11.65
N ASN A 309 -8.78 -2.57 11.97
CA ASN A 309 -9.89 -2.73 12.91
C ASN A 309 -9.43 -2.69 14.38
N LYS A 310 -8.13 -2.53 14.66
CA LYS A 310 -7.54 -2.62 16.01
C LYS A 310 -7.88 -3.95 16.72
N ASP A 311 -8.04 -5.01 15.93
CA ASP A 311 -8.36 -6.35 16.40
C ASP A 311 -7.11 -7.12 16.81
N THR A 312 -6.66 -6.88 18.05
CA THR A 312 -5.48 -7.55 18.61
C THR A 312 -5.66 -9.06 18.72
N GLU A 313 -6.86 -9.53 19.06
CA GLU A 313 -7.16 -10.97 19.14
C GLU A 313 -7.12 -11.63 17.77
N GLY A 314 -7.63 -10.96 16.74
CA GLY A 314 -7.50 -11.39 15.35
C GLY A 314 -6.05 -11.51 14.91
N ILE A 315 -5.18 -10.56 15.25
CA ILE A 315 -3.74 -10.63 14.99
C ILE A 315 -3.10 -11.83 15.69
N ILE A 316 -3.40 -12.04 16.98
CA ILE A 316 -2.87 -13.17 17.75
C ILE A 316 -3.32 -14.50 17.17
N SER A 317 -4.61 -14.59 16.78
CA SER A 317 -5.16 -15.77 16.13
C SER A 317 -4.45 -16.14 14.84
N LEU A 318 -4.08 -15.13 14.02
CA LEU A 318 -3.28 -15.37 12.81
C LEU A 318 -1.94 -16.03 13.14
N PHE A 319 -1.23 -15.51 14.13
CA PHE A 319 0.05 -16.07 14.55
C PHE A 319 -0.07 -17.44 15.23
N SER A 320 -1.26 -17.85 15.62
CA SER A 320 -1.52 -19.20 16.13
C SER A 320 -1.80 -20.22 15.02
N ASP A 321 -2.13 -19.78 13.80
CA ASP A 321 -2.40 -20.64 12.65
C ASP A 321 -1.09 -21.17 12.05
N GLU A 322 -0.95 -22.50 12.01
CA GLU A 322 0.28 -23.17 11.56
C GLU A 322 0.64 -22.86 10.08
N LYS A 323 -0.36 -22.64 9.21
CA LYS A 323 -0.12 -22.32 7.79
C LYS A 323 0.69 -21.05 7.61
N TYR A 324 0.56 -20.06 8.51
CA TYR A 324 1.28 -18.79 8.41
C TYR A 324 2.72 -18.86 8.93
N SER A 325 3.07 -19.89 9.71
CA SER A 325 4.46 -20.08 10.16
C SER A 325 5.41 -20.40 9.01
N ASP A 326 4.94 -21.09 7.96
CA ASP A 326 5.73 -21.35 6.76
C ASP A 326 5.93 -20.06 5.93
N ALA A 327 4.87 -19.26 5.76
CA ALA A 327 4.94 -17.97 5.07
C ALA A 327 5.89 -17.01 5.79
N ALA A 328 5.80 -16.89 7.11
CA ALA A 328 6.70 -16.08 7.92
C ALA A 328 8.16 -16.56 7.81
N ALA A 329 8.39 -17.86 7.84
CA ALA A 329 9.74 -18.42 7.70
C ALA A 329 10.35 -18.15 6.32
N GLN A 330 9.58 -18.26 5.23
CA GLN A 330 10.03 -17.91 3.88
C GLN A 330 10.42 -16.44 3.78
N LEU A 331 9.59 -15.56 4.34
CA LEU A 331 9.85 -14.13 4.38
C LEU A 331 11.16 -13.84 5.13
N LEU A 332 11.33 -14.37 6.33
CA LEU A 332 12.55 -14.16 7.13
C LEU A 332 13.79 -14.77 6.48
N ALA A 333 13.68 -15.95 5.88
CA ALA A 333 14.79 -16.58 5.15
C ALA A 333 15.22 -15.76 3.92
N PHE A 334 14.24 -15.21 3.17
CA PHE A 334 14.53 -14.29 2.07
C PHE A 334 15.36 -13.10 2.54
N ILE A 335 14.99 -12.47 3.66
CA ILE A 335 15.68 -11.29 4.14
C ILE A 335 17.08 -11.58 4.61
N LEU A 336 17.28 -12.68 5.33
CA LEU A 336 18.62 -13.08 5.73
C LEU A 336 19.53 -13.24 4.51
N ARG A 337 19.07 -13.94 3.48
CA ARG A 337 19.80 -14.12 2.24
C ARG A 337 20.02 -12.79 1.51
N TYR A 338 18.99 -11.98 1.38
CA TYR A 338 19.05 -10.69 0.68
C TYR A 338 20.03 -9.72 1.36
N LYS A 339 20.10 -9.75 2.69
CA LYS A 339 21.08 -9.01 3.47
C LYS A 339 22.52 -9.40 3.16
N GLU A 340 22.79 -10.69 3.00
CA GLU A 340 24.14 -11.18 2.66
C GLU A 340 24.51 -10.81 1.21
N GLU A 341 23.56 -10.90 0.29
CA GLU A 341 23.78 -10.66 -1.15
C GLU A 341 23.76 -9.17 -1.51
N LYS A 342 22.96 -8.35 -0.83
CA LYS A 342 22.67 -6.94 -1.14
C LYS A 342 22.69 -6.03 0.09
N PRO A 343 23.77 -5.99 0.87
CA PRO A 343 23.80 -5.27 2.15
C PRO A 343 23.59 -3.76 2.01
N SER A 344 24.01 -3.13 0.90
CA SER A 344 23.80 -1.70 0.66
C SER A 344 22.32 -1.36 0.44
N MET A 345 21.58 -2.20 -0.28
CA MET A 345 20.16 -1.99 -0.51
C MET A 345 19.35 -2.14 0.78
N VAL A 346 19.75 -3.09 1.64
CA VAL A 346 19.12 -3.24 2.97
C VAL A 346 19.39 -2.02 3.84
N ALA A 347 20.62 -1.47 3.81
CA ALA A 347 20.93 -0.24 4.55
C ALA A 347 20.11 0.96 4.04
N SER A 348 20.05 1.15 2.73
CA SER A 348 19.25 2.17 2.06
C SER A 348 17.76 2.08 2.44
N THR A 349 17.20 0.86 2.43
CA THR A 349 15.83 0.60 2.85
C THR A 349 15.61 0.97 4.32
N ARG A 350 16.55 0.64 5.22
CA ARG A 350 16.45 1.02 6.64
C ARG A 350 16.45 2.53 6.85
N GLU A 351 17.25 3.26 6.09
CA GLU A 351 17.30 4.73 6.15
C GLU A 351 15.94 5.34 5.77
N ILE A 352 15.37 4.93 4.63
CA ILE A 352 14.08 5.48 4.19
C ILE A 352 12.95 5.13 5.17
N LEU A 353 12.99 3.95 5.78
CA LEU A 353 12.05 3.55 6.82
C LEU A 353 12.16 4.43 8.06
N ALA A 354 13.37 4.66 8.56
CA ALA A 354 13.60 5.49 9.74
C ALA A 354 13.18 6.95 9.50
N GLU A 355 13.50 7.52 8.34
CA GLU A 355 13.07 8.86 7.94
C GLU A 355 11.55 9.00 7.86
N ASN A 356 10.84 7.94 7.49
CA ASN A 356 9.39 7.90 7.44
C ASN A 356 8.75 7.48 8.78
N GLY A 357 9.48 7.61 9.87
CA GLY A 357 8.94 7.49 11.23
C GLY A 357 8.83 6.08 11.77
N PHE A 358 9.52 5.10 11.15
CA PHE A 358 9.62 3.77 11.74
C PHE A 358 10.49 3.81 13.00
N ASP A 359 9.92 3.30 14.07
CA ASP A 359 10.62 3.20 15.35
C ASP A 359 11.85 2.30 15.22
N THR A 360 13.02 2.81 15.63
CA THR A 360 14.27 2.05 15.62
C THR A 360 14.22 0.83 16.53
N GLY A 361 13.39 0.86 17.58
CA GLY A 361 13.11 -0.30 18.41
C GLY A 361 12.39 -1.42 17.66
N MET A 362 11.46 -1.08 16.75
CA MET A 362 10.81 -2.06 15.88
C MET A 362 11.81 -2.68 14.89
N LEU A 363 12.77 -1.90 14.38
CA LEU A 363 13.86 -2.44 13.56
C LEU A 363 14.74 -3.41 14.36
N GLY A 364 14.96 -3.13 15.65
CA GLY A 364 15.69 -4.01 16.58
C GLY A 364 14.97 -5.33 16.85
N ILE A 365 13.63 -5.31 16.99
CA ILE A 365 12.82 -6.54 17.11
C ILE A 365 12.97 -7.39 15.87
N ALA A 366 12.93 -6.79 14.71
CA ALA A 366 13.12 -7.50 13.47
C ALA A 366 14.48 -8.20 13.43
N ASP A 367 15.56 -7.50 13.84
CA ASP A 367 16.88 -8.09 13.98
C ASP A 367 16.88 -9.30 14.96
N PHE A 368 16.16 -9.19 16.05
CA PHE A 368 16.05 -10.27 17.03
C PHE A 368 15.29 -11.48 16.49
N VAL A 369 14.13 -11.27 15.87
CA VAL A 369 13.25 -12.37 15.41
C VAL A 369 13.87 -13.20 14.29
N THR A 370 14.75 -12.60 13.49
CA THR A 370 15.47 -13.36 12.44
C THR A 370 16.66 -14.14 12.96
N ASN A 371 17.13 -13.87 14.17
CA ASN A 371 18.11 -14.73 14.84
C ASN A 371 17.40 -15.96 15.43
N HIS A 372 16.93 -16.83 14.53
CA HIS A 372 16.15 -18.00 14.90
C HIS A 372 16.89 -18.99 15.82
N GLU A 373 18.21 -19.03 15.76
CA GLU A 373 19.01 -19.86 16.69
C GLU A 373 18.97 -19.30 18.10
N LEU A 374 19.20 -17.99 18.24
CA LEU A 374 19.11 -17.34 19.53
C LEU A 374 17.69 -17.50 20.12
N ILE A 375 16.64 -17.38 19.29
CA ILE A 375 15.26 -17.58 19.76
C ILE A 375 15.06 -19.02 20.28
N LEU A 376 15.52 -20.02 19.53
CA LEU A 376 15.39 -21.41 19.97
C LEU A 376 16.20 -21.69 21.25
N GLU A 377 17.38 -21.11 21.37
CA GLU A 377 18.20 -21.20 22.58
C GLU A 377 17.49 -20.55 23.78
N LEU A 378 17.01 -19.30 23.63
CA LEU A 378 16.35 -18.56 24.70
C LEU A 378 15.06 -19.23 25.16
N ILE A 379 14.22 -19.72 24.22
CA ILE A 379 12.98 -20.44 24.55
C ILE A 379 13.30 -21.76 25.24
N GLY A 380 14.39 -22.43 24.87
CA GLY A 380 14.88 -23.61 25.56
C GLY A 380 15.28 -23.36 27.01
N GLN A 381 15.69 -22.13 27.35
CA GLN A 381 15.95 -21.71 28.73
C GLN A 381 14.65 -21.37 29.47
N SER A 382 13.92 -20.39 29.00
CA SER A 382 12.58 -20.03 29.45
C SER A 382 11.91 -19.06 28.49
N PRO A 383 10.58 -19.01 28.40
CA PRO A 383 9.88 -17.98 27.64
C PRO A 383 10.22 -16.56 28.06
N THR A 384 10.49 -16.34 29.34
CA THR A 384 10.90 -15.02 29.88
C THR A 384 12.26 -14.57 29.37
N ALA A 385 13.17 -15.49 29.06
CA ALA A 385 14.47 -15.13 28.47
C ALA A 385 14.36 -14.42 27.11
N VAL A 386 13.30 -14.70 26.35
CA VAL A 386 13.00 -13.97 25.11
C VAL A 386 12.57 -12.52 25.43
N ILE A 387 11.74 -12.33 26.44
CA ILE A 387 11.29 -11.00 26.89
C ILE A 387 12.49 -10.20 27.38
N ASP A 388 13.31 -10.76 28.24
CA ASP A 388 14.52 -10.13 28.78
C ASP A 388 15.49 -9.71 27.65
N ALA A 389 15.64 -10.58 26.63
CA ALA A 389 16.47 -10.26 25.46
C ALA A 389 15.89 -9.13 24.60
N LEU A 390 14.58 -9.04 24.45
CA LEU A 390 13.90 -7.96 23.75
C LEU A 390 14.05 -6.63 24.51
N GLU A 391 13.90 -6.63 25.82
CA GLU A 391 14.13 -5.45 26.68
C GLU A 391 15.58 -4.93 26.55
N LEU A 392 16.54 -5.85 26.58
CA LEU A 392 17.97 -5.52 26.39
C LEU A 392 18.27 -4.94 24.99
N ASN A 393 17.43 -5.21 24.00
CA ASN A 393 17.55 -4.68 22.63
C ASN A 393 16.62 -3.47 22.39
N ASN A 394 16.12 -2.84 23.44
CA ASN A 394 15.26 -1.65 23.40
C ASN A 394 13.97 -1.85 22.56
N ALA A 395 13.38 -3.04 22.63
CA ALA A 395 12.07 -3.27 22.00
C ALA A 395 11.00 -2.36 22.62
N PRO A 396 10.04 -1.86 21.84
CA PRO A 396 8.94 -1.04 22.37
C PRO A 396 8.20 -1.76 23.50
N GLU A 397 7.84 -1.02 24.55
CA GLU A 397 7.12 -1.54 25.72
C GLU A 397 5.80 -2.24 25.31
N SER A 398 5.13 -1.73 24.27
CA SER A 398 3.90 -2.34 23.72
C SER A 398 4.12 -3.77 23.24
N VAL A 399 5.25 -4.07 22.60
CA VAL A 399 5.60 -5.40 22.10
C VAL A 399 5.96 -6.32 23.26
N ILE A 400 6.74 -5.84 24.21
CA ILE A 400 7.11 -6.58 25.43
C ILE A 400 5.84 -6.96 26.19
N LYS A 401 4.92 -6.03 26.39
CA LYS A 401 3.64 -6.27 27.03
C LYS A 401 2.76 -7.25 26.27
N LEU A 402 2.70 -7.16 24.93
CA LEU A 402 1.95 -8.07 24.09
C LEU A 402 2.48 -9.51 24.25
N LEU A 403 3.77 -9.71 24.10
CA LEU A 403 4.40 -11.03 24.25
C LEU A 403 4.24 -11.58 25.67
N GLY A 404 4.39 -10.75 26.69
CA GLY A 404 4.19 -11.13 28.08
C GLY A 404 2.76 -11.54 28.42
N SER A 405 1.77 -11.01 27.68
CA SER A 405 0.35 -11.30 27.87
C SER A 405 -0.13 -12.50 27.05
N HIS A 406 0.59 -12.91 25.99
CA HIS A 406 0.16 -13.93 25.03
C HIS A 406 1.25 -14.98 24.79
N MET A 407 1.29 -15.96 25.69
CA MET A 407 2.31 -17.03 25.66
C MET A 407 2.22 -17.92 24.42
N GLU A 408 1.06 -17.98 23.75
CA GLU A 408 0.86 -18.70 22.47
C GLU A 408 1.75 -18.16 21.34
N LEU A 409 2.13 -16.87 21.37
CA LEU A 409 3.04 -16.27 20.38
C LEU A 409 4.44 -16.90 20.43
N PHE A 410 4.89 -17.38 21.59
CA PHE A 410 6.15 -18.11 21.67
C PHE A 410 6.11 -19.43 20.90
N GLY A 411 4.95 -20.12 20.93
CA GLY A 411 4.73 -21.32 20.11
C GLY A 411 4.89 -21.04 18.62
N PHE A 412 4.37 -19.91 18.14
CA PHE A 412 4.55 -19.46 16.75
C PHE A 412 6.03 -19.18 16.44
N LEU A 413 6.72 -18.42 17.29
CA LEU A 413 8.15 -18.11 17.10
C LEU A 413 9.00 -19.38 17.00
N VAL A 414 8.72 -20.39 17.84
CA VAL A 414 9.42 -21.71 17.75
C VAL A 414 9.14 -22.39 16.42
N LYS A 415 7.89 -22.41 15.96
CA LYS A 415 7.52 -23.01 14.68
C LYS A 415 8.25 -22.31 13.52
N VAL A 416 8.21 -20.97 13.49
CA VAL A 416 8.90 -20.16 12.48
C VAL A 416 10.39 -20.45 12.48
N ALA A 417 11.06 -20.43 13.64
CA ALA A 417 12.49 -20.70 13.76
C ALA A 417 12.85 -22.10 13.26
N LYS A 418 12.07 -23.12 13.59
CA LYS A 418 12.25 -24.48 13.07
C LYS A 418 12.05 -24.58 11.56
N ARG A 419 11.11 -23.82 10.99
CA ARG A 419 10.85 -23.77 9.54
C ARG A 419 11.97 -23.05 8.80
N MET A 420 12.50 -21.95 9.35
CA MET A 420 13.65 -21.25 8.76
C MET A 420 14.84 -22.18 8.55
N ARG A 421 15.09 -23.11 9.48
CA ARG A 421 16.13 -24.16 9.31
C ARG A 421 15.93 -24.97 8.03
N LYS A 422 14.70 -25.26 7.62
CA LYS A 422 14.38 -26.03 6.42
C LYS A 422 14.44 -25.22 5.15
N VAL A 423 14.03 -23.95 5.21
CA VAL A 423 13.89 -23.07 4.03
C VAL A 423 15.22 -22.44 3.63
N ASN A 424 16.13 -22.21 4.58
CA ASN A 424 17.46 -21.63 4.32
C ASN A 424 18.59 -22.48 4.91
N PRO A 425 18.86 -23.67 4.34
CA PRO A 425 19.93 -24.55 4.83
C PRO A 425 21.33 -23.94 4.72
N THR A 426 21.54 -22.90 3.91
CA THR A 426 22.85 -22.22 3.75
C THR A 426 23.10 -21.17 4.83
N ALA A 427 22.13 -20.74 5.59
CA ALA A 427 22.33 -19.92 6.80
C ALA A 427 23.07 -20.70 7.92
N TYR A 428 23.22 -22.00 7.75
CA TYR A 428 23.98 -22.92 8.60
C TYR A 428 25.31 -23.26 7.99
N ARG A 429 26.36 -22.53 8.30
CA ARG A 429 27.73 -23.01 8.24
C ARG A 429 28.19 -23.44 9.63
N GLY A 430 27.66 -24.52 10.12
CA GLY A 430 28.06 -25.18 11.34
C GLY A 430 27.33 -26.51 11.43
N GLU A 431 28.06 -27.58 11.32
CA GLU A 431 27.77 -29.01 11.47
C GLU A 431 26.31 -29.47 11.38
N ASP A 432 26.05 -30.45 10.54
CA ASP A 432 24.76 -31.15 10.38
C ASP A 432 24.17 -31.58 11.73
N ILE A 433 23.26 -30.82 12.26
CA ILE A 433 22.48 -31.21 13.43
C ILE A 433 21.19 -31.85 12.91
N THR A 434 21.07 -33.15 13.19
CA THR A 434 19.84 -33.89 12.88
C THR A 434 18.67 -33.47 13.77
N PRO A 435 17.42 -33.69 13.36
CA PRO A 435 16.23 -33.25 14.14
C PRO A 435 16.14 -33.80 15.59
N ASP A 436 16.94 -34.79 15.94
CA ASP A 436 16.95 -35.43 17.27
C ASP A 436 18.00 -34.84 18.24
N ASP A 437 18.84 -33.89 17.82
CA ASP A 437 19.91 -33.35 18.66
C ASP A 437 19.47 -32.19 19.58
N THR A 438 18.18 -32.06 19.87
CA THR A 438 17.66 -31.01 20.78
C THR A 438 17.96 -31.28 22.26
N GLU A 439 18.47 -32.47 22.64
CA GLU A 439 18.81 -32.80 24.03
C GLU A 439 20.26 -32.43 24.47
N GLY A 440 21.11 -31.95 23.54
CA GLY A 440 22.57 -31.80 23.82
C GLY A 440 23.11 -30.37 23.92
N LEU A 441 22.31 -29.32 23.74
CA LEU A 441 22.82 -27.93 23.71
C LEU A 441 22.88 -27.28 25.11
N GLN A 442 23.63 -27.88 26.02
CA GLN A 442 24.10 -27.19 27.22
C GLN A 442 25.51 -26.66 26.96
N GLY A 443 25.63 -25.33 26.79
CA GLY A 443 26.89 -24.64 27.07
C GLY A 443 27.65 -23.95 25.94
N ALA A 444 27.02 -23.32 24.97
CA ALA A 444 27.72 -22.37 24.10
C ALA A 444 27.63 -20.94 24.63
N VAL A 445 28.70 -20.49 25.31
CA VAL A 445 28.84 -19.08 25.71
C VAL A 445 29.12 -18.22 24.49
N ILE A 446 28.11 -17.49 24.03
CA ILE A 446 28.27 -16.51 22.93
C ILE A 446 29.13 -15.35 23.44
N SER A 447 30.32 -15.17 22.88
CA SER A 447 31.22 -14.09 23.22
C SER A 447 30.61 -12.71 22.89
N ARG A 448 30.91 -11.72 23.72
CA ARG A 448 30.44 -10.31 23.57
C ARG A 448 30.75 -9.69 22.19
N ALA A 449 31.74 -10.20 21.46
CA ALA A 449 32.15 -9.73 20.13
C ALA A 449 31.22 -10.19 19.01
N GLY A 450 30.46 -11.30 19.17
CA GLY A 450 29.47 -11.76 18.21
C GLY A 450 28.17 -10.93 18.22
N ARG A 451 27.89 -10.26 19.35
CA ARG A 451 26.65 -9.48 19.54
C ARG A 451 26.59 -8.19 18.72
N THR A 452 27.72 -7.57 18.43
CA THR A 452 27.79 -6.26 17.74
C THR A 452 27.70 -6.36 16.20
N LYS A 453 28.00 -7.50 15.61
CA LYS A 453 27.95 -7.70 14.14
C LYS A 453 26.61 -8.18 13.61
N ILE A 454 25.72 -8.65 14.48
CA ILE A 454 24.40 -9.22 14.13
C ILE A 454 23.32 -8.13 13.98
N ALA A 455 23.56 -6.92 14.51
CA ALA A 455 22.56 -5.86 14.68
C ALA A 455 22.14 -5.10 13.41
N ILE A 456 22.68 -5.37 12.24
CA ILE A 456 22.60 -4.40 11.12
C ILE A 456 21.58 -4.77 10.01
N GLY A 457 20.93 -5.92 10.03
CA GLY A 457 20.36 -6.39 8.75
C GLY A 457 18.90 -6.79 8.60
N ILE A 458 18.09 -6.78 9.62
CA ILE A 458 16.88 -7.61 9.63
C ILE A 458 15.57 -6.81 9.72
N GLY A 459 15.66 -5.51 9.79
CA GLY A 459 14.55 -4.58 9.84
C GLY A 459 13.47 -4.78 8.79
N VAL A 460 13.81 -5.36 7.66
CA VAL A 460 13.05 -5.15 6.44
C VAL A 460 11.82 -6.04 6.26
N ALA A 461 11.74 -7.23 6.75
CA ALA A 461 10.57 -8.07 6.48
C ALA A 461 9.56 -8.19 7.60
N LEU A 462 10.02 -8.27 8.83
CA LEU A 462 9.11 -7.92 9.92
C LEU A 462 8.69 -6.47 9.73
N VAL A 463 9.56 -5.64 9.17
CA VAL A 463 9.27 -4.26 8.80
C VAL A 463 8.31 -4.20 7.62
N ILE A 464 8.35 -5.05 6.61
CA ILE A 464 7.30 -5.08 5.59
C ILE A 464 5.99 -5.55 6.22
N THR A 465 6.00 -6.56 7.07
CA THR A 465 4.81 -7.00 7.82
C THR A 465 4.42 -5.96 8.87
N ILE A 466 5.36 -5.36 9.59
CA ILE A 466 5.14 -4.27 10.54
C ILE A 466 4.93 -2.93 9.81
N LEU A 467 5.53 -2.70 8.64
CA LEU A 467 5.28 -1.56 7.77
C LEU A 467 3.82 -1.55 7.32
N ILE A 468 3.35 -2.66 6.88
CA ILE A 468 1.95 -2.88 6.58
C ILE A 468 1.12 -2.68 7.86
N ILE A 469 1.49 -3.24 9.00
CA ILE A 469 0.77 -3.09 10.28
C ILE A 469 0.85 -1.65 10.81
N VAL A 470 1.98 -0.97 10.77
CA VAL A 470 2.16 0.39 11.33
C VAL A 470 1.66 1.48 10.39
N ILE A 471 1.81 1.31 9.08
CA ILE A 471 1.14 2.17 8.09
C ILE A 471 -0.36 2.14 8.36
N MET A 472 -0.91 0.99 8.68
CA MET A 472 -2.34 0.84 8.93
C MET A 472 -2.80 1.24 10.33
N ILE A 473 -1.99 1.05 11.37
CA ILE A 473 -2.28 1.60 12.70
C ILE A 473 -2.24 3.13 12.68
N LYS A 474 -1.39 3.73 11.85
CA LYS A 474 -1.30 5.18 11.69
C LYS A 474 -2.42 5.76 10.81
N PHE A 475 -2.92 4.99 9.84
CA PHE A 475 -3.99 5.39 8.92
C PHE A 475 -5.39 4.91 9.34
N GLY A 476 -5.48 3.96 10.26
CA GLY A 476 -6.73 3.51 10.85
C GLY A 476 -7.22 4.37 12.03
N ARG A 477 -6.95 5.67 12.02
CA ARG A 477 -7.48 6.62 13.02
C ARG A 477 -8.68 7.35 12.50
#